data_a0c15cd9055b3a77de10e1c6596a0317
#
_entry.id   a0c15cd9055b3a77de10e1c6596a0317
#
_cell.length_a   1.000
_cell.length_b   1.000
_cell.length_c   1.000
_cell.angle_alpha   90.00
_cell.angle_beta   90.00
_cell.angle_gamma   90.00
#
_symmetry.space_group_name_H-M   'P 1'
#
loop_
_entity.id
_entity.type
_entity.pdbx_description
1 polymer ?
#
loop_
_entity_poly.entity_id
_entity_poly.type
_entity_poly.pdbx_seq_one_letter_code
_entity_poly.pdbx_strand_id
1 'polypeptide(L)'
;MANSTRKITLIALLSAFCVIGRLGLLSLPNVQPITVVVIWITLELGLLYGVAIGSISILISNLLVGMGLWTLYQMVSFALVCACALLLRPLWRKRQQFPRLAWILFPIFAGLMGYLYGFIISIFWVYSIPGLNFWIYYLNGVLFDTYHAIGNVVFWILLIPLFEKLNPFKMLQK
;
A
#
# COMPACT_ATOMS: atom_id res chain seq x y z
N MET A 1 4.68 -3.98 28.48
CA MET A 1 5.12 -2.65 27.99
C MET A 1 6.13 -2.75 26.83
N ALA A 2 7.23 -3.51 26.93
CA ALA A 2 8.24 -3.62 25.85
C ALA A 2 7.70 -4.03 24.48
N ASN A 3 6.71 -4.93 24.42
CA ASN A 3 6.12 -5.38 23.17
C ASN A 3 5.27 -4.29 22.48
N SER A 4 4.60 -3.43 23.23
CA SER A 4 3.82 -2.31 22.70
C SER A 4 4.74 -1.24 22.07
N THR A 5 5.83 -0.88 22.74
CA THR A 5 6.82 0.08 22.23
C THR A 5 7.43 -0.39 20.91
N ARG A 6 7.80 -1.68 20.82
CA ARG A 6 8.37 -2.26 19.58
C ARG A 6 7.40 -2.20 18.41
N LYS A 7 6.12 -2.47 18.65
CA LYS A 7 5.07 -2.36 17.62
C LYS A 7 4.93 -0.92 17.11
N ILE A 8 4.91 0.05 18.02
CA ILE A 8 4.85 1.47 17.67
C ILE A 8 6.10 1.88 16.87
N THR A 9 7.28 1.46 17.30
CA THR A 9 8.54 1.72 16.57
C THR A 9 8.50 1.16 15.15
N LEU A 10 8.02 -0.08 14.98
CA LEU A 10 7.89 -0.68 13.65
C LEU A 10 6.95 0.12 12.74
N ILE A 11 5.77 0.48 13.25
CA ILE A 11 4.80 1.31 12.52
C ILE A 11 5.45 2.65 12.13
N ALA A 12 6.11 3.32 13.07
CA ALA A 12 6.75 4.61 12.81
C ALA A 12 7.84 4.53 11.74
N LEU A 13 8.74 3.54 11.83
CA LEU A 13 9.82 3.34 10.86
C LEU A 13 9.31 3.02 9.46
N LEU A 14 8.32 2.12 9.34
CA LEU A 14 7.75 1.77 8.04
C LEU A 14 6.92 2.92 7.45
N SER A 15 6.21 3.68 8.29
CA SER A 15 5.52 4.89 7.82
C SER A 15 6.50 5.95 7.33
N ALA A 16 7.60 6.19 8.06
CA ALA A 16 8.65 7.10 7.63
C ALA A 16 9.29 6.66 6.30
N PHE A 17 9.59 5.37 6.14
CA PHE A 17 10.06 4.81 4.87
C PHE A 17 9.08 5.08 3.73
N CYS A 18 7.78 4.84 3.95
CA CYS A 18 6.73 5.11 2.97
C CYS A 18 6.64 6.59 2.59
N VAL A 19 6.70 7.48 3.59
CA VAL A 19 6.67 8.94 3.37
C VAL A 19 7.87 9.39 2.53
N ILE A 20 9.08 9.00 2.93
CA ILE A 20 10.32 9.35 2.22
C ILE A 20 10.29 8.79 0.79
N GLY A 21 9.88 7.52 0.61
CA GLY A 21 9.78 6.91 -0.70
C GLY A 21 8.76 7.61 -1.61
N ARG A 22 7.60 8.01 -1.07
CA ARG A 22 6.60 8.78 -1.83
C ARG A 22 7.12 10.16 -2.21
N LEU A 23 7.72 10.89 -1.27
CA LEU A 23 8.25 12.23 -1.53
C LEU A 23 9.43 12.21 -2.50
N GLY A 24 10.32 11.23 -2.39
CA GLY A 24 11.46 11.06 -3.28
C GLY A 24 11.09 10.69 -4.72
N LEU A 25 9.86 10.18 -4.94
CA LEU A 25 9.37 9.73 -6.24
C LEU A 25 8.25 10.63 -6.80
N LEU A 26 8.07 11.84 -6.27
CA LEU A 26 7.03 12.78 -6.74
C LEU A 26 7.10 13.11 -8.24
N SER A 27 8.29 13.01 -8.84
CA SER A 27 8.47 13.20 -10.29
C SER A 27 7.88 12.07 -11.14
N LEU A 28 7.63 10.90 -10.55
CA LEU A 28 7.04 9.75 -11.22
C LEU A 28 5.54 9.66 -10.84
N PRO A 29 4.64 9.85 -11.81
CA PRO A 29 3.21 9.89 -11.52
C PRO A 29 2.74 8.60 -10.82
N ASN A 30 2.14 8.74 -9.64
CA ASN A 30 1.52 7.66 -8.86
C ASN A 30 2.46 6.46 -8.52
N VAL A 31 3.79 6.62 -8.65
CA VAL A 31 4.78 5.60 -8.28
C VAL A 31 5.20 5.81 -6.84
N GLN A 32 4.85 4.87 -5.95
CA GLN A 32 5.12 4.99 -4.51
C GLN A 32 5.18 3.63 -3.81
N PRO A 33 6.01 3.44 -2.78
CA PRO A 33 6.16 2.14 -2.13
C PRO A 33 5.04 1.78 -1.15
N ILE A 34 4.13 2.72 -0.82
CA ILE A 34 3.13 2.57 0.25
C ILE A 34 2.28 1.32 0.05
N THR A 35 1.73 1.11 -1.16
CA THR A 35 0.85 -0.03 -1.46
C THR A 35 1.51 -1.36 -1.14
N VAL A 36 2.75 -1.55 -1.56
CA VAL A 36 3.49 -2.80 -1.34
C VAL A 36 3.77 -3.02 0.14
N VAL A 37 4.19 -1.97 0.85
CA VAL A 37 4.46 -2.05 2.30
C VAL A 37 3.20 -2.39 3.08
N VAL A 38 2.06 -1.75 2.79
CA VAL A 38 0.82 -2.03 3.53
C VAL A 38 0.25 -3.41 3.23
N ILE A 39 0.37 -3.89 1.98
CA ILE A 39 0.00 -5.27 1.62
C ILE A 39 0.87 -6.25 2.41
N TRP A 40 2.20 -6.11 2.33
CA TRP A 40 3.13 -7.01 3.01
C TRP A 40 2.92 -7.05 4.52
N ILE A 41 2.80 -5.90 5.17
CA ILE A 41 2.53 -5.80 6.61
C ILE A 41 1.19 -6.42 6.99
N THR A 42 0.17 -6.25 6.16
CA THR A 42 -1.14 -6.89 6.37
C THR A 42 -1.02 -8.41 6.32
N LEU A 43 -0.28 -8.93 5.36
CA LEU A 43 -0.02 -10.37 5.22
C LEU A 43 0.75 -10.94 6.43
N GLU A 44 1.72 -10.21 6.96
CA GLU A 44 2.53 -10.64 8.10
C GLU A 44 1.81 -10.44 9.45
N LEU A 45 1.41 -9.22 9.77
CA LEU A 45 0.93 -8.82 11.09
C LEU A 45 -0.59 -8.65 11.19
N GLY A 46 -1.28 -8.45 10.06
CA GLY A 46 -2.72 -8.30 9.98
C GLY A 46 -3.20 -6.89 9.65
N LEU A 47 -4.52 -6.77 9.48
CA LEU A 47 -5.20 -5.61 8.93
C LEU A 47 -4.84 -4.28 9.61
N LEU A 48 -4.90 -4.24 10.93
CA LEU A 48 -4.71 -3.01 11.70
C LEU A 48 -3.33 -2.38 11.47
N TYR A 49 -2.29 -3.19 11.27
CA TYR A 49 -0.94 -2.69 11.02
C TYR A 49 -0.81 -2.06 9.63
N GLY A 50 -1.36 -2.73 8.61
CA GLY A 50 -1.37 -2.19 7.24
C GLY A 50 -2.15 -0.88 7.16
N VAL A 51 -3.36 -0.85 7.73
CA VAL A 51 -4.20 0.35 7.75
C VAL A 51 -3.52 1.50 8.52
N ALA A 52 -2.92 1.22 9.67
CA ALA A 52 -2.22 2.24 10.44
C ALA A 52 -1.04 2.85 9.65
N ILE A 53 -0.18 2.01 9.06
CA ILE A 53 0.96 2.48 8.26
C ILE A 53 0.48 3.26 7.04
N GLY A 54 -0.50 2.76 6.30
CA GLY A 54 -1.06 3.46 5.14
C GLY A 54 -1.64 4.82 5.50
N SER A 55 -2.47 4.88 6.55
CA SER A 55 -3.10 6.11 7.01
C SER A 55 -2.08 7.15 7.50
N ILE A 56 -1.12 6.74 8.32
CA ILE A 56 -0.05 7.63 8.82
C ILE A 56 0.80 8.15 7.66
N SER A 57 1.17 7.26 6.72
CA SER A 57 2.00 7.64 5.57
C SER A 57 1.31 8.66 4.69
N ILE A 58 0.02 8.45 4.38
CA ILE A 58 -0.77 9.39 3.59
C ILE A 58 -0.97 10.71 4.32
N LEU A 59 -1.33 10.65 5.61
CA LEU A 59 -1.54 11.86 6.40
C LEU A 59 -0.28 12.73 6.43
N ILE A 60 0.86 12.16 6.80
CA ILE A 60 2.12 12.90 6.91
C ILE A 60 2.59 13.41 5.54
N SER A 61 2.56 12.58 4.50
CA SER A 61 3.00 13.01 3.18
C SER A 61 2.09 14.08 2.58
N ASN A 62 0.78 14.02 2.80
CA ASN A 62 -0.15 15.04 2.34
C ASN A 62 -0.04 16.36 3.13
N LEU A 63 0.38 16.33 4.40
CA LEU A 63 0.73 17.57 5.12
C LEU A 63 1.87 18.34 4.42
N LEU A 64 2.77 17.63 3.73
CA LEU A 64 3.91 18.22 3.04
C LEU A 64 3.62 18.58 1.57
N VAL A 65 2.78 17.79 0.89
CA VAL A 65 2.48 17.96 -0.56
C VAL A 65 1.18 18.73 -0.78
N GLY A 66 0.29 18.71 0.19
CA GLY A 66 -1.03 19.36 0.15
C GLY A 66 -2.11 18.44 0.71
N MET A 67 -2.95 18.98 1.59
CA MET A 67 -4.08 18.28 2.20
C MET A 67 -5.40 18.68 1.55
N GLY A 68 -6.32 17.72 1.51
CA GLY A 68 -7.70 17.92 1.07
C GLY A 68 -8.55 16.68 1.32
N LEU A 69 -9.78 16.68 0.80
CA LEU A 69 -10.69 15.53 0.91
C LEU A 69 -10.07 14.23 0.33
N TRP A 70 -9.22 14.37 -0.68
CA TRP A 70 -8.48 13.24 -1.26
C TRP A 70 -7.63 12.47 -0.23
N THR A 71 -7.20 13.12 0.85
CA THR A 71 -6.48 12.43 1.93
C THR A 71 -7.33 11.34 2.56
N LEU A 72 -8.60 11.62 2.83
CA LEU A 72 -9.55 10.61 3.37
C LEU A 72 -9.81 9.52 2.34
N TYR A 73 -9.99 9.87 1.06
CA TYR A 73 -10.21 8.89 0.00
C TYR A 73 -9.02 7.94 -0.14
N GLN A 74 -7.80 8.47 -0.07
CA GLN A 74 -6.58 7.66 -0.09
C GLN A 74 -6.48 6.72 1.11
N MET A 75 -6.79 7.20 2.32
CA MET A 75 -6.78 6.37 3.53
C MET A 75 -7.78 5.22 3.44
N VAL A 76 -9.01 5.48 2.98
CA VAL A 76 -10.03 4.45 2.77
C VAL A 76 -9.60 3.48 1.68
N SER A 77 -9.02 3.96 0.57
CA SER A 77 -8.54 3.11 -0.51
C SER A 77 -7.45 2.16 -0.03
N PHE A 78 -6.48 2.63 0.77
CA PHE A 78 -5.46 1.77 1.37
C PHE A 78 -6.05 0.79 2.38
N ALA A 79 -7.06 1.18 3.15
CA ALA A 79 -7.75 0.24 4.06
C ALA A 79 -8.43 -0.90 3.30
N LEU A 80 -9.06 -0.60 2.16
CA LEU A 80 -9.67 -1.63 1.29
C LEU A 80 -8.61 -2.51 0.62
N VAL A 81 -7.50 -1.95 0.15
CA VAL A 81 -6.34 -2.72 -0.33
C VAL A 81 -5.83 -3.69 0.74
N CYS A 82 -5.69 -3.22 1.99
CA CYS A 82 -5.32 -4.08 3.11
C CYS A 82 -6.36 -5.18 3.39
N ALA A 83 -7.66 -4.86 3.30
CA ALA A 83 -8.71 -5.85 3.46
C ALA A 83 -8.64 -6.95 2.38
N CYS A 84 -8.38 -6.58 1.12
CA CYS A 84 -8.13 -7.55 0.05
C CYS A 84 -6.87 -8.39 0.32
N ALA A 85 -5.79 -7.78 0.79
CA ALA A 85 -4.58 -8.50 1.14
C ALA A 85 -4.80 -9.50 2.27
N LEU A 86 -5.65 -9.17 3.26
CA LEU A 86 -5.97 -10.06 4.37
C LEU A 86 -6.57 -11.39 3.89
N LEU A 87 -7.34 -11.38 2.81
CA LEU A 87 -7.93 -12.59 2.21
C LEU A 87 -6.84 -13.55 1.69
N LEU A 88 -5.70 -13.03 1.24
CA LEU A 88 -4.57 -13.84 0.76
C LEU A 88 -3.59 -14.25 1.86
N ARG A 89 -3.81 -13.82 3.11
CA ARG A 89 -2.93 -14.14 4.23
C ARG A 89 -2.73 -15.65 4.48
N PRO A 90 -3.73 -16.53 4.37
CA PRO A 90 -3.52 -17.96 4.50
C PRO A 90 -2.55 -18.52 3.46
N LEU A 91 -2.63 -18.03 2.22
CA LEU A 91 -1.73 -18.40 1.14
C LEU A 91 -0.30 -17.87 1.36
N TRP A 92 -0.19 -16.61 1.82
CA TRP A 92 1.08 -16.01 2.20
C TRP A 92 1.83 -16.82 3.26
N ARG A 93 1.12 -17.31 4.27
CA ARG A 93 1.70 -18.18 5.32
C ARG A 93 2.26 -19.51 4.78
N LYS A 94 1.74 -19.99 3.66
CA LYS A 94 2.19 -21.20 2.97
C LYS A 94 3.19 -20.91 1.84
N ARG A 95 3.67 -19.67 1.67
CA ARG A 95 4.53 -19.26 0.55
C ARG A 95 5.81 -20.06 0.39
N GLN A 96 6.36 -20.57 1.49
CA GLN A 96 7.57 -21.39 1.46
C GLN A 96 7.31 -22.80 0.89
N GLN A 97 6.07 -23.30 0.96
CA GLN A 97 5.67 -24.57 0.37
C GLN A 97 5.49 -24.45 -1.16
N PHE A 98 5.12 -23.26 -1.63
CA PHE A 98 4.87 -22.98 -3.04
C PHE A 98 5.62 -21.71 -3.50
N PRO A 99 6.97 -21.72 -3.46
CA PRO A 99 7.74 -20.48 -3.66
C PRO A 99 7.55 -19.87 -5.06
N ARG A 100 7.49 -20.69 -6.10
CA ARG A 100 7.27 -20.22 -7.48
C ARG A 100 5.90 -19.53 -7.65
N LEU A 101 4.86 -20.12 -7.08
CA LEU A 101 3.52 -19.56 -7.10
C LEU A 101 3.49 -18.21 -6.36
N ALA A 102 4.08 -18.14 -5.18
CA ALA A 102 4.15 -16.90 -4.38
C ALA A 102 4.89 -15.79 -5.13
N TRP A 103 6.03 -16.12 -5.78
CA TRP A 103 6.82 -15.19 -6.58
C TRP A 103 6.09 -14.61 -7.80
N ILE A 104 5.07 -15.28 -8.31
CA ILE A 104 4.26 -14.80 -9.43
C ILE A 104 3.00 -14.10 -8.92
N LEU A 105 2.30 -14.74 -7.98
CA LEU A 105 0.98 -14.29 -7.52
C LEU A 105 1.03 -12.93 -6.80
N PHE A 106 1.95 -12.75 -5.85
CA PHE A 106 1.93 -11.56 -5.01
C PHE A 106 2.37 -10.28 -5.71
N PRO A 107 3.36 -10.26 -6.62
CA PRO A 107 3.63 -9.10 -7.46
C PRO A 107 2.45 -8.73 -8.35
N ILE A 108 1.79 -9.73 -8.98
CA ILE A 108 0.60 -9.50 -9.81
C ILE A 108 -0.53 -8.93 -8.94
N PHE A 109 -0.77 -9.51 -7.77
CA PHE A 109 -1.76 -9.01 -6.83
C PHE A 109 -1.45 -7.56 -6.44
N ALA A 110 -0.20 -7.22 -6.10
CA ALA A 110 0.18 -5.86 -5.77
C ALA A 110 -0.07 -4.88 -6.94
N GLY A 111 0.20 -5.32 -8.18
CA GLY A 111 -0.14 -4.56 -9.38
C GLY A 111 -1.64 -4.32 -9.52
N LEU A 112 -2.46 -5.36 -9.38
CA LEU A 112 -3.92 -5.25 -9.42
C LEU A 112 -4.48 -4.31 -8.34
N MET A 113 -3.84 -4.27 -7.15
CA MET A 113 -4.22 -3.33 -6.08
C MET A 113 -3.94 -1.87 -6.46
N GLY A 114 -3.04 -1.60 -7.39
CA GLY A 114 -2.85 -0.26 -7.97
C GLY A 114 -4.09 0.20 -8.74
N TYR A 115 -4.64 -0.64 -9.59
CA TYR A 115 -5.90 -0.34 -10.30
C TYR A 115 -7.10 -0.26 -9.34
N LEU A 116 -7.20 -1.16 -8.37
CA LEU A 116 -8.25 -1.10 -7.36
C LEU A 116 -8.21 0.24 -6.60
N TYR A 117 -7.02 0.68 -6.21
CA TYR A 117 -6.82 1.97 -5.54
C TYR A 117 -7.35 3.13 -6.40
N GLY A 118 -6.95 3.21 -7.67
CA GLY A 118 -7.41 4.26 -8.59
C GLY A 118 -8.91 4.20 -8.85
N PHE A 119 -9.47 2.99 -8.98
CA PHE A 119 -10.91 2.79 -9.12
C PHE A 119 -11.70 3.34 -7.92
N ILE A 120 -11.26 3.05 -6.68
CA ILE A 120 -11.90 3.55 -5.46
C ILE A 120 -11.79 5.07 -5.37
N ILE A 121 -10.61 5.63 -5.65
CA ILE A 121 -10.40 7.10 -5.71
C ILE A 121 -11.37 7.74 -6.71
N SER A 122 -11.52 7.14 -7.89
CA SER A 122 -12.42 7.64 -8.94
C SER A 122 -13.88 7.65 -8.50
N ILE A 123 -14.32 6.62 -7.74
CA ILE A 123 -15.67 6.61 -7.14
C ILE A 123 -15.84 7.82 -6.22
N PHE A 124 -14.93 8.05 -5.29
CA PHE A 124 -15.04 9.16 -4.34
C PHE A 124 -15.04 10.53 -5.04
N TRP A 125 -14.21 10.72 -6.06
CA TRP A 125 -14.17 11.96 -6.82
C TRP A 125 -15.47 12.23 -7.56
N VAL A 126 -16.04 11.23 -8.22
CA VAL A 126 -17.31 11.38 -8.96
C VAL A 126 -18.46 11.72 -8.01
N TYR A 127 -18.52 11.10 -6.84
CA TYR A 127 -19.53 11.46 -5.83
C TYR A 127 -19.32 12.84 -5.21
N SER A 128 -18.11 13.38 -5.26
CA SER A 128 -17.79 14.69 -4.69
C SER A 128 -18.01 15.86 -5.66
N ILE A 129 -18.11 15.58 -6.96
CA ILE A 129 -18.24 16.62 -8.01
C ILE A 129 -19.52 16.37 -8.81
N PRO A 130 -20.57 17.18 -8.62
CA PRO A 130 -21.82 17.02 -9.36
C PRO A 130 -21.61 17.07 -10.88
N GLY A 131 -22.25 16.15 -11.60
CA GLY A 131 -22.20 16.08 -13.06
C GLY A 131 -20.95 15.39 -13.65
N LEU A 132 -20.01 14.95 -12.82
CA LEU A 132 -18.86 14.19 -13.31
C LEU A 132 -19.27 12.77 -13.69
N ASN A 133 -18.98 12.35 -14.94
CA ASN A 133 -19.25 10.98 -15.39
C ASN A 133 -18.13 10.05 -14.92
N PHE A 134 -18.52 8.96 -14.23
CA PHE A 134 -17.56 8.00 -13.67
C PHE A 134 -16.64 7.39 -14.74
N TRP A 135 -17.21 6.89 -15.83
CA TRP A 135 -16.40 6.20 -16.84
C TRP A 135 -15.45 7.14 -17.57
N ILE A 136 -15.88 8.36 -17.85
CA ILE A 136 -15.00 9.37 -18.46
C ILE A 136 -13.85 9.70 -17.50
N TYR A 137 -14.13 9.92 -16.22
CA TYR A 137 -13.11 10.22 -15.21
C TYR A 137 -12.12 9.06 -15.04
N TYR A 138 -12.65 7.85 -14.81
CA TYR A 138 -11.84 6.65 -14.57
C TYR A 138 -10.94 6.31 -15.76
N LEU A 139 -11.50 6.28 -16.98
CA LEU A 139 -10.73 5.95 -18.19
C LEU A 139 -9.60 6.94 -18.46
N ASN A 140 -9.79 8.22 -18.18
CA ASN A 140 -8.72 9.22 -18.26
C ASN A 140 -7.63 9.00 -17.20
N GLY A 141 -7.95 8.37 -16.08
CA GLY A 141 -7.01 8.02 -15.00
C GLY A 141 -6.25 6.71 -15.20
N VAL A 142 -6.67 5.83 -16.13
CA VAL A 142 -6.12 4.47 -16.28
C VAL A 142 -4.61 4.45 -16.51
N LEU A 143 -4.07 5.39 -17.27
CA LEU A 143 -2.62 5.49 -17.49
C LEU A 143 -1.89 5.76 -16.16
N PHE A 144 -2.44 6.65 -15.34
CA PHE A 144 -1.91 6.98 -14.02
C PHE A 144 -1.97 5.78 -13.06
N ASP A 145 -3.04 4.99 -13.12
CA ASP A 145 -3.17 3.75 -12.36
C ASP A 145 -2.22 2.65 -12.89
N THR A 146 -1.93 2.67 -14.19
CA THR A 146 -0.94 1.75 -14.79
C THR A 146 0.46 2.02 -14.25
N TYR A 147 0.88 3.27 -14.10
CA TYR A 147 2.15 3.59 -13.42
C TYR A 147 2.16 3.10 -11.98
N HIS A 148 1.05 3.23 -11.25
CA HIS A 148 0.92 2.69 -9.90
C HIS A 148 1.05 1.16 -9.90
N ALA A 149 0.37 0.47 -10.80
CA ALA A 149 0.40 -0.99 -10.91
C ALA A 149 1.81 -1.50 -11.23
N ILE A 150 2.48 -0.91 -12.22
CA ILE A 150 3.87 -1.26 -12.58
C ILE A 150 4.81 -0.96 -11.39
N GLY A 151 4.69 0.20 -10.78
CA GLY A 151 5.47 0.58 -9.60
C GLY A 151 5.30 -0.43 -8.46
N ASN A 152 4.08 -0.89 -8.19
CA ASN A 152 3.81 -1.91 -7.18
C ASN A 152 4.48 -3.25 -7.50
N VAL A 153 4.44 -3.71 -8.75
CA VAL A 153 5.14 -4.94 -9.17
C VAL A 153 6.64 -4.80 -8.93
N VAL A 154 7.24 -3.70 -9.38
CA VAL A 154 8.68 -3.42 -9.22
C VAL A 154 9.05 -3.35 -7.74
N PHE A 155 8.31 -2.60 -6.93
CA PHE A 155 8.58 -2.50 -5.49
C PHE A 155 8.39 -3.83 -4.78
N TRP A 156 7.42 -4.64 -5.18
CA TRP A 156 7.27 -5.98 -4.60
C TRP A 156 8.53 -6.82 -4.80
N ILE A 157 9.01 -6.89 -6.05
CA ILE A 157 10.19 -7.67 -6.41
C ILE A 157 11.46 -7.18 -5.70
N LEU A 158 11.59 -5.86 -5.51
CA LEU A 158 12.79 -5.28 -4.90
C LEU A 158 12.74 -5.27 -3.36
N LEU A 159 11.61 -4.85 -2.78
CA LEU A 159 11.51 -4.58 -1.35
C LEU A 159 11.22 -5.84 -0.53
N ILE A 160 10.39 -6.76 -1.03
CA ILE A 160 9.97 -7.89 -0.19
C ILE A 160 11.14 -8.82 0.14
N PRO A 161 12.01 -9.22 -0.80
CA PRO A 161 13.20 -10.01 -0.45
C PRO A 161 14.13 -9.29 0.52
N LEU A 162 14.28 -7.97 0.36
CA LEU A 162 15.08 -7.15 1.27
C LEU A 162 14.49 -7.16 2.68
N PHE A 163 13.18 -6.94 2.82
CA PHE A 163 12.49 -6.95 4.10
C PHE A 163 12.50 -8.33 4.76
N GLU A 164 12.34 -9.40 4.00
CA GLU A 164 12.47 -10.78 4.53
C GLU A 164 13.88 -11.04 5.04
N LYS A 165 14.93 -10.58 4.34
CA LYS A 165 16.32 -10.69 4.78
C LYS A 165 16.61 -9.89 6.04
N LEU A 166 16.12 -8.65 6.11
CA LEU A 166 16.28 -7.79 7.29
C LEU A 166 15.47 -8.29 8.49
N ASN A 167 14.40 -9.02 8.25
CA ASN A 167 13.49 -9.59 9.24
C ASN A 167 13.14 -8.61 10.38
N PRO A 168 12.46 -7.47 10.06
CA PRO A 168 12.17 -6.45 11.06
C PRO A 168 11.27 -6.96 12.20
N PHE A 169 10.65 -8.13 12.01
CA PHE A 169 9.80 -8.77 13.04
C PHE A 169 10.58 -9.45 14.16
N LYS A 170 11.90 -9.68 14.00
CA LYS A 170 12.74 -10.17 15.11
C LYS A 170 12.61 -9.32 16.35
N MET A 171 12.40 -8.00 16.18
CA MET A 171 12.18 -7.09 17.31
C MET A 171 10.87 -7.37 18.06
N LEU A 172 9.90 -8.04 17.45
CA LEU A 172 8.61 -8.38 18.07
C LEU A 172 8.65 -9.73 18.79
N GLN A 173 9.66 -10.58 18.52
CA GLN A 173 9.80 -11.93 19.08
C GLN A 173 10.57 -11.98 20.40
N LYS A 174 11.28 -10.92 20.76
CA LYS A 174 11.99 -10.75 22.03
C LYS A 174 11.13 -9.97 23.03
#